data_85a53d1e795f611a2cf43e72ca3d0d42
#
_entry.id   85a53d1e795f611a2cf43e72ca3d0d42
#
_cell.length_a   1.000
_cell.length_b   1.000
_cell.length_c   1.000
_cell.angle_alpha   90.00
_cell.angle_beta   90.00
_cell.angle_gamma   90.00
#
_symmetry.space_group_name_H-M   'P 1'
#
loop_
_entity.id
_entity.type
_entity.pdbx_description
1 polymer ?
#
loop_
_entity_poly.entity_id
_entity_poly.type
_entity_poly.pdbx_seq_one_letter_code
_entity_poly.pdbx_strand_id
1 'polypeptide(L)'
;MIISHFQAQELLGAKKNKINEIMISLDLNLTKSKIKIQNNFFIFPDGQHLDEKQLEKIIKNDTTCFLIIDNSLLKIQLFSEQTKKFYKLVPTRDAPTIEISGIRMHVTKNFTPWEDTKRKIGSISPIRGIVLDTCMGLGYTAILSSTYADFVITCEKDENVIEVAKFNPWSKGLFENKKINMLKTDIFEEIKLFKDEMFNEIIHDPPRLSLASQLYSLEFYKQLYRVLKKDGKLYHYTGSPGSKFRKIDLAKNVDERLRKVGFKNVKKVHYGLACKK
;
A
#
# COMPACT_ATOMS: atom_id res chain seq x y z
N MET A 1 17.21 -3.16 9.59
CA MET A 1 16.90 -4.26 8.64
C MET A 1 15.53 -4.82 8.94
N ILE A 2 14.79 -5.27 7.92
CA ILE A 2 13.43 -5.78 8.13
C ILE A 2 13.27 -7.14 7.43
N ILE A 3 12.82 -8.12 8.18
CA ILE A 3 12.60 -9.48 7.69
C ILE A 3 11.23 -10.02 8.12
N SER A 4 10.85 -11.14 7.53
CA SER A 4 9.63 -11.87 7.83
C SER A 4 9.91 -13.37 7.93
N HIS A 5 8.87 -14.15 8.10
CA HIS A 5 8.96 -15.62 8.09
C HIS A 5 9.57 -16.18 6.79
N PHE A 6 9.42 -15.50 5.64
CA PHE A 6 10.03 -15.93 4.39
C PHE A 6 11.56 -15.98 4.51
N GLN A 7 12.17 -14.87 4.92
CA GLN A 7 13.62 -14.78 5.07
C GLN A 7 14.14 -15.67 6.20
N ALA A 8 13.38 -15.78 7.30
CA ALA A 8 13.73 -16.66 8.41
C ALA A 8 13.75 -18.14 8.00
N GLN A 9 12.79 -18.56 7.16
CA GLN A 9 12.76 -19.92 6.60
C GLN A 9 13.94 -20.19 5.67
N GLU A 10 14.32 -19.23 4.80
CA GLU A 10 15.49 -19.34 3.93
C GLU A 10 16.78 -19.48 4.74
N LEU A 11 16.96 -18.69 5.81
CA LEU A 11 18.13 -18.77 6.70
C LEU A 11 18.24 -20.12 7.42
N LEU A 12 17.15 -20.59 8.02
CA LEU A 12 17.16 -21.91 8.68
C LEU A 12 17.37 -23.05 7.68
N GLY A 13 16.79 -22.93 6.49
CA GLY A 13 17.03 -23.88 5.39
C GLY A 13 18.50 -23.94 4.97
N ALA A 14 19.16 -22.79 4.85
CA ALA A 14 20.59 -22.70 4.53
C ALA A 14 21.45 -23.37 5.62
N LYS A 15 21.18 -23.10 6.90
CA LYS A 15 21.89 -23.74 8.01
C LYS A 15 21.72 -25.26 8.01
N LYS A 16 20.49 -25.77 7.81
CA LYS A 16 20.20 -27.20 7.72
C LYS A 16 20.99 -27.88 6.59
N ASN A 17 21.19 -27.18 5.48
CA ASN A 17 21.95 -27.64 4.33
C ASN A 17 23.47 -27.36 4.47
N LYS A 18 23.95 -26.95 5.63
CA LYS A 18 25.37 -26.64 5.93
C LYS A 18 25.96 -25.58 4.99
N ILE A 19 25.16 -24.63 4.56
CA ILE A 19 25.57 -23.49 3.75
C ILE A 19 26.09 -22.41 4.68
N ASN A 20 27.32 -21.93 4.49
CA ASN A 20 27.95 -20.93 5.36
C ASN A 20 27.65 -19.48 4.94
N GLU A 21 27.18 -19.26 3.71
CA GLU A 21 26.82 -17.94 3.21
C GLU A 21 25.59 -18.03 2.32
N ILE A 22 24.64 -17.11 2.45
CA ILE A 22 23.43 -17.06 1.63
C ILE A 22 23.09 -15.61 1.25
N MET A 23 22.49 -15.43 0.07
CA MET A 23 21.93 -14.14 -0.37
C MET A 23 20.44 -14.07 -0.06
N ILE A 24 20.04 -13.25 0.88
CA ILE A 24 18.62 -13.01 1.22
C ILE A 24 18.30 -11.53 1.23
N SER A 25 17.01 -11.22 1.28
CA SER A 25 16.54 -9.84 1.44
C SER A 25 16.47 -9.43 2.92
N LEU A 26 16.87 -8.19 3.19
CA LEU A 26 16.75 -7.54 4.50
C LEU A 26 15.80 -6.32 4.46
N ASP A 27 15.04 -6.20 3.37
CA ASP A 27 14.15 -5.10 3.03
C ASP A 27 12.86 -5.59 2.32
N LEU A 28 12.38 -6.77 2.72
CA LEU A 28 11.15 -7.38 2.22
C LEU A 28 11.15 -7.56 0.69
N ASN A 29 12.23 -8.12 0.14
CA ASN A 29 12.41 -8.50 -1.26
C ASN A 29 12.70 -7.35 -2.26
N LEU A 30 13.12 -6.16 -1.80
CA LEU A 30 13.62 -5.10 -2.69
C LEU A 30 15.04 -5.38 -3.17
N THR A 31 15.94 -5.72 -2.24
CA THR A 31 17.34 -6.03 -2.55
C THR A 31 17.78 -7.33 -1.91
N LYS A 32 18.98 -7.80 -2.26
CA LYS A 32 19.60 -8.98 -1.61
C LYS A 32 20.91 -8.60 -0.96
N SER A 33 21.16 -9.18 0.21
CA SER A 33 22.37 -9.00 1.00
C SER A 33 22.98 -10.36 1.36
N LYS A 34 24.29 -10.40 1.45
CA LYS A 34 25.03 -11.59 1.86
C LYS A 34 24.97 -11.76 3.38
N ILE A 35 24.51 -12.90 3.86
CA ILE A 35 24.46 -13.29 5.24
C ILE A 35 25.44 -14.42 5.48
N LYS A 36 26.28 -14.31 6.52
CA LYS A 36 27.18 -15.37 6.96
C LYS A 36 26.51 -16.18 8.05
N ILE A 37 26.71 -17.51 7.99
CA ILE A 37 26.22 -18.44 9.01
C ILE A 37 27.43 -19.03 9.69
N GLN A 38 27.67 -18.66 10.96
CA GLN A 38 28.85 -19.07 11.72
C GLN A 38 28.49 -19.21 13.21
N ASN A 39 28.99 -20.26 13.84
CA ASN A 39 28.84 -20.49 15.30
C ASN A 39 27.38 -20.40 15.78
N ASN A 40 26.43 -20.93 15.00
CA ASN A 40 24.99 -20.88 15.25
C ASN A 40 24.34 -19.48 15.14
N PHE A 41 25.08 -18.48 14.68
CA PHE A 41 24.56 -17.14 14.42
C PHE A 41 24.44 -16.86 12.91
N PHE A 42 23.45 -16.05 12.58
CA PHE A 42 23.22 -15.49 11.24
C PHE A 42 23.68 -14.03 11.30
N ILE A 43 24.84 -13.76 10.70
CA ILE A 43 25.55 -12.48 10.80
C ILE A 43 25.20 -11.62 9.59
N PHE A 44 24.62 -10.46 9.86
CA PHE A 44 24.18 -9.48 8.86
C PHE A 44 25.31 -8.53 8.45
N PRO A 45 25.18 -7.81 7.30
CA PRO A 45 26.22 -6.93 6.79
C PRO A 45 26.66 -5.79 7.72
N ASP A 46 25.77 -5.34 8.61
CA ASP A 46 26.05 -4.28 9.60
C ASP A 46 26.66 -4.82 10.92
N GLY A 47 26.98 -6.13 10.99
CA GLY A 47 27.54 -6.79 12.15
C GLY A 47 26.51 -7.28 13.17
N GLN A 48 25.24 -6.95 13.02
CA GLN A 48 24.17 -7.52 13.83
C GLN A 48 24.02 -9.01 13.55
N HIS A 49 23.46 -9.75 14.48
CA HIS A 49 23.25 -11.18 14.33
C HIS A 49 21.97 -11.65 15.02
N LEU A 50 21.43 -12.75 14.54
CA LEU A 50 20.34 -13.48 15.19
C LEU A 50 20.75 -14.93 15.40
N ASP A 51 20.16 -15.54 16.42
CA ASP A 51 20.26 -16.98 16.66
C ASP A 51 19.07 -17.75 16.04
N GLU A 52 19.14 -19.08 16.14
CA GLU A 52 18.10 -19.97 15.61
C GLU A 52 16.74 -19.78 16.30
N LYS A 53 16.74 -19.59 17.63
CA LYS A 53 15.51 -19.37 18.41
C LYS A 53 14.80 -18.10 18.00
N GLN A 54 15.56 -17.06 17.68
CA GLN A 54 15.00 -15.80 17.18
C GLN A 54 14.34 -15.98 15.79
N LEU A 55 14.98 -16.73 14.87
CA LEU A 55 14.38 -17.05 13.57
C LEU A 55 13.13 -17.93 13.72
N GLU A 56 13.13 -18.92 14.61
CA GLU A 56 11.93 -19.71 14.91
C GLU A 56 10.77 -18.84 15.45
N LYS A 57 11.10 -17.84 16.29
CA LYS A 57 10.11 -16.87 16.77
C LYS A 57 9.50 -16.07 15.63
N ILE A 58 10.28 -15.68 14.63
CA ILE A 58 9.77 -15.00 13.43
C ILE A 58 8.84 -15.93 12.64
N ILE A 59 9.25 -17.19 12.43
CA ILE A 59 8.44 -18.17 11.68
C ILE A 59 7.09 -18.44 12.34
N LYS A 60 7.05 -18.51 13.68
CA LYS A 60 5.80 -18.69 14.45
C LYS A 60 4.88 -17.47 14.38
N ASN A 61 5.36 -16.32 13.88
CA ASN A 61 4.59 -15.07 13.72
C ASN A 61 4.55 -14.65 12.25
N ASP A 62 4.07 -15.50 11.39
CA ASP A 62 4.04 -15.38 9.91
C ASP A 62 3.21 -14.21 9.38
N THR A 63 2.38 -13.60 10.20
CA THR A 63 1.54 -12.45 9.85
C THR A 63 2.14 -11.09 10.28
N THR A 64 3.44 -11.04 10.62
CA THR A 64 4.07 -9.81 11.11
C THR A 64 5.48 -9.66 10.54
N CYS A 65 5.86 -8.44 10.13
CA CYS A 65 7.23 -8.09 9.81
C CYS A 65 8.00 -7.71 11.09
N PHE A 66 9.31 -7.97 11.09
CA PHE A 66 10.19 -7.70 12.20
C PHE A 66 11.32 -6.76 11.80
N LEU A 67 11.54 -5.74 12.61
CA LEU A 67 12.72 -4.91 12.59
C LEU A 67 13.82 -5.61 13.42
N ILE A 68 15.02 -5.72 12.85
CA ILE A 68 16.22 -6.15 13.58
C ILE A 68 16.97 -4.90 14.02
N ILE A 69 17.16 -4.75 15.32
CA ILE A 69 17.87 -3.65 15.95
C ILE A 69 18.59 -4.18 17.20
N ASP A 70 19.87 -3.88 17.36
CA ASP A 70 20.71 -4.29 18.49
C ASP A 70 20.61 -5.80 18.80
N ASN A 71 20.70 -6.63 17.74
CA ASN A 71 20.57 -8.09 17.81
C ASN A 71 19.22 -8.58 18.37
N SER A 72 18.21 -7.71 18.38
CA SER A 72 16.88 -7.99 18.93
C SER A 72 15.80 -7.88 17.85
N LEU A 73 14.64 -8.49 18.13
CA LEU A 73 13.49 -8.50 17.24
C LEU A 73 12.39 -7.59 17.77
N LEU A 74 12.06 -6.57 17.02
CA LEU A 74 10.90 -5.71 17.27
C LEU A 74 9.82 -5.96 16.21
N LYS A 75 8.61 -6.31 16.62
CA LYS A 75 7.46 -6.43 15.70
C LYS A 75 7.07 -5.06 15.18
N ILE A 76 6.85 -4.95 13.86
CA ILE A 76 6.33 -3.72 13.25
C ILE A 76 4.82 -3.72 13.43
N GLN A 77 4.39 -3.27 14.60
CA GLN A 77 3.00 -3.17 15.03
C GLN A 77 2.84 -2.11 16.09
N LEU A 78 1.65 -1.50 16.15
CA LEU A 78 1.29 -0.55 17.20
C LEU A 78 -0.20 -0.64 17.55
N PHE A 79 -0.54 -0.30 18.78
CA PHE A 79 -1.93 -0.03 19.20
C PHE A 79 -2.08 1.46 19.41
N SER A 80 -3.10 2.06 18.84
CA SER A 80 -3.42 3.48 19.01
C SER A 80 -4.54 3.66 20.02
N GLU A 81 -4.23 4.30 21.14
CA GLU A 81 -5.23 4.66 22.14
C GLU A 81 -6.29 5.64 21.61
N GLN A 82 -5.89 6.51 20.69
CA GLN A 82 -6.79 7.51 20.11
C GLN A 82 -7.84 6.85 19.20
N THR A 83 -7.42 5.94 18.30
CA THR A 83 -8.32 5.30 17.34
C THR A 83 -8.91 3.99 17.87
N LYS A 84 -8.38 3.46 19.00
CA LYS A 84 -8.69 2.14 19.56
C LYS A 84 -8.49 1.01 18.55
N LYS A 85 -7.50 1.16 17.66
CA LYS A 85 -7.17 0.20 16.60
C LYS A 85 -5.76 -0.35 16.76
N PHE A 86 -5.58 -1.56 16.26
CA PHE A 86 -4.30 -2.22 16.15
C PHE A 86 -3.82 -2.20 14.71
N TYR A 87 -2.58 -1.79 14.50
CA TYR A 87 -1.95 -1.66 13.19
C TYR A 87 -0.73 -2.56 13.14
N LYS A 88 -0.53 -3.27 12.03
CA LYS A 88 0.69 -4.06 11.82
C LYS A 88 1.07 -4.16 10.35
N LEU A 89 2.37 -4.28 10.10
CA LEU A 89 2.90 -4.58 8.77
C LEU A 89 2.91 -6.10 8.57
N VAL A 90 2.16 -6.57 7.57
CA VAL A 90 1.98 -8.00 7.26
C VAL A 90 2.76 -8.35 6.00
N PRO A 91 3.67 -9.33 6.06
CA PRO A 91 4.49 -9.72 4.91
C PRO A 91 3.64 -10.37 3.81
N THR A 92 4.08 -10.21 2.58
CA THR A 92 3.67 -10.97 1.41
C THR A 92 4.90 -11.45 0.64
N ARG A 93 4.72 -12.02 -0.54
CA ARG A 93 5.87 -12.45 -1.37
C ARG A 93 6.71 -11.30 -1.93
N ASP A 94 6.15 -10.08 -1.96
CA ASP A 94 6.87 -8.85 -2.32
C ASP A 94 6.52 -7.71 -1.35
N ALA A 95 5.93 -6.62 -1.80
CA ALA A 95 5.50 -5.50 -0.96
C ALA A 95 4.51 -5.94 0.12
N PRO A 96 4.75 -5.62 1.41
CA PRO A 96 3.85 -6.00 2.49
C PRO A 96 2.50 -5.28 2.40
N THR A 97 1.53 -5.72 3.19
CA THR A 97 0.29 -4.98 3.42
C THR A 97 0.22 -4.45 4.84
N ILE A 98 -0.56 -3.39 5.06
CA ILE A 98 -0.96 -2.99 6.40
C ILE A 98 -2.27 -3.68 6.77
N GLU A 99 -2.34 -4.19 8.01
CA GLU A 99 -3.56 -4.73 8.61
C GLU A 99 -4.00 -3.81 9.74
N ILE A 100 -5.26 -3.39 9.71
CA ILE A 100 -5.86 -2.53 10.73
C ILE A 100 -7.00 -3.30 11.40
N SER A 101 -6.83 -3.66 12.67
CA SER A 101 -7.79 -4.43 13.47
C SER A 101 -8.34 -5.67 12.72
N GLY A 102 -7.42 -6.48 12.14
CA GLY A 102 -7.75 -7.71 11.42
C GLY A 102 -8.16 -7.54 9.96
N ILE A 103 -8.24 -6.29 9.46
CA ILE A 103 -8.60 -6.01 8.06
C ILE A 103 -7.35 -5.61 7.27
N ARG A 104 -6.97 -6.41 6.29
CA ARG A 104 -5.89 -6.07 5.34
C ARG A 104 -6.37 -5.02 4.36
N MET A 105 -5.56 -3.96 4.17
CA MET A 105 -5.93 -2.81 3.35
C MET A 105 -5.63 -3.02 1.85
N HIS A 106 -4.72 -3.94 1.50
CA HIS A 106 -4.42 -4.27 0.12
C HIS A 106 -4.98 -5.65 -0.26
N VAL A 107 -5.15 -5.88 -1.54
CA VAL A 107 -5.40 -7.21 -2.09
C VAL A 107 -4.17 -8.09 -1.82
N THR A 108 -4.40 -9.28 -1.25
CA THR A 108 -3.33 -10.27 -0.98
C THR A 108 -3.70 -11.67 -1.49
N LYS A 109 -4.91 -11.81 -2.04
CA LYS A 109 -5.37 -13.06 -2.67
C LYS A 109 -5.21 -12.93 -4.19
N ASN A 110 -4.52 -13.86 -4.82
CA ASN A 110 -4.21 -13.95 -6.24
C ASN A 110 -3.16 -12.94 -6.75
N PHE A 111 -2.96 -11.83 -6.07
CA PHE A 111 -1.99 -10.79 -6.39
C PHE A 111 -1.29 -10.33 -5.14
N THR A 112 -0.04 -9.91 -5.28
CA THR A 112 0.65 -9.16 -4.23
C THR A 112 0.20 -7.71 -4.24
N PRO A 113 0.40 -6.93 -3.17
CA PRO A 113 0.08 -5.51 -3.15
C PRO A 113 0.73 -4.71 -4.26
N TRP A 114 1.96 -5.07 -4.66
CA TRP A 114 2.67 -4.39 -5.74
C TRP A 114 2.11 -4.74 -7.13
N GLU A 115 1.78 -6.01 -7.37
CA GLU A 115 1.11 -6.43 -8.61
C GLU A 115 -0.27 -5.79 -8.75
N ASP A 116 -1.04 -5.71 -7.66
CA ASP A 116 -2.34 -5.03 -7.62
C ASP A 116 -2.18 -3.54 -7.98
N THR A 117 -1.19 -2.87 -7.39
CA THR A 117 -0.86 -1.47 -7.69
C THR A 117 -0.52 -1.26 -9.17
N LYS A 118 0.34 -2.11 -9.76
CA LYS A 118 0.68 -2.03 -11.18
C LYS A 118 -0.56 -2.14 -12.09
N ARG A 119 -1.50 -3.01 -11.74
CA ARG A 119 -2.74 -3.20 -12.50
C ARG A 119 -3.69 -2.02 -12.36
N LYS A 120 -3.80 -1.42 -11.16
CA LYS A 120 -4.57 -0.20 -10.93
C LYS A 120 -4.06 0.95 -11.80
N ILE A 121 -2.76 1.24 -11.72
CA ILE A 121 -2.12 2.30 -12.50
C ILE A 121 -2.21 2.00 -14.00
N GLY A 122 -1.98 0.76 -14.43
CA GLY A 122 -2.13 0.32 -15.82
C GLY A 122 -3.53 0.56 -16.39
N SER A 123 -4.57 0.57 -15.55
CA SER A 123 -5.97 0.76 -15.98
C SER A 123 -6.25 2.15 -16.50
N ILE A 124 -5.47 3.15 -16.12
CA ILE A 124 -5.59 4.55 -16.54
C ILE A 124 -4.34 5.09 -17.24
N SER A 125 -3.41 4.20 -17.60
CA SER A 125 -2.21 4.61 -18.35
C SER A 125 -2.54 5.23 -19.71
N PRO A 126 -1.65 6.11 -20.28
CA PRO A 126 -0.43 6.62 -19.65
C PRO A 126 -0.74 7.61 -18.52
N ILE A 127 0.10 7.57 -17.47
CA ILE A 127 0.10 8.55 -16.37
C ILE A 127 0.96 9.73 -16.80
N ARG A 128 0.52 10.97 -16.49
CA ARG A 128 1.24 12.20 -16.81
C ARG A 128 0.80 13.38 -15.97
N GLY A 129 1.57 14.45 -15.99
CA GLY A 129 1.22 15.70 -15.32
C GLY A 129 1.08 15.56 -13.81
N ILE A 130 0.06 16.20 -13.24
CA ILE A 130 -0.22 16.18 -11.79
C ILE A 130 -1.24 15.10 -11.47
N VAL A 131 -0.90 14.21 -10.55
CA VAL A 131 -1.75 13.08 -10.11
C VAL A 131 -2.24 13.33 -8.69
N LEU A 132 -3.51 13.05 -8.43
CA LEU A 132 -4.08 12.93 -7.10
C LEU A 132 -4.24 11.47 -6.72
N ASP A 133 -3.62 11.04 -5.63
CA ASP A 133 -3.85 9.77 -4.95
C ASP A 133 -4.63 10.05 -3.66
N THR A 134 -5.88 9.66 -3.61
CA THR A 134 -6.81 10.12 -2.57
C THR A 134 -6.66 9.40 -1.23
N CYS A 135 -6.05 8.23 -1.21
CA CYS A 135 -5.90 7.41 -0.01
C CYS A 135 -4.55 6.70 -0.05
N MET A 136 -3.58 7.29 0.60
CA MET A 136 -2.18 6.89 0.56
C MET A 136 -1.94 5.43 0.99
N GLY A 137 -2.46 5.04 2.15
CA GLY A 137 -2.11 3.75 2.77
C GLY A 137 -0.60 3.59 2.96
N LEU A 138 0.00 2.56 2.32
CA LEU A 138 1.47 2.40 2.29
C LEU A 138 2.15 3.16 1.12
N GLY A 139 1.41 3.95 0.35
CA GLY A 139 1.93 4.85 -0.68
C GLY A 139 2.28 4.21 -2.01
N TYR A 140 1.93 2.96 -2.25
CA TYR A 140 2.36 2.24 -3.46
C TYR A 140 1.84 2.86 -4.76
N THR A 141 0.59 3.33 -4.77
CA THR A 141 -0.02 4.03 -5.92
C THR A 141 0.65 5.36 -6.20
N ALA A 142 0.95 6.14 -5.16
CA ALA A 142 1.68 7.40 -5.27
C ALA A 142 3.11 7.19 -5.78
N ILE A 143 3.84 6.21 -5.20
CA ILE A 143 5.21 5.88 -5.59
C ILE A 143 5.27 5.44 -7.06
N LEU A 144 4.42 4.50 -7.48
CA LEU A 144 4.44 4.03 -8.86
C LEU A 144 4.00 5.14 -9.84
N SER A 145 3.01 5.96 -9.47
CA SER A 145 2.58 7.10 -10.30
C SER A 145 3.70 8.12 -10.50
N SER A 146 4.52 8.37 -9.46
CA SER A 146 5.61 9.35 -9.52
C SER A 146 6.72 9.00 -10.52
N THR A 147 6.78 7.74 -10.99
CA THR A 147 7.74 7.34 -12.03
C THR A 147 7.37 7.91 -13.40
N TYR A 148 6.11 8.26 -13.61
CA TYR A 148 5.56 8.74 -14.88
C TYR A 148 5.01 10.16 -14.79
N ALA A 149 4.49 10.55 -13.63
CA ALA A 149 3.92 11.88 -13.37
C ALA A 149 5.02 12.95 -13.20
N ASP A 150 4.64 14.20 -13.42
CA ASP A 150 5.47 15.35 -13.07
C ASP A 150 5.44 15.59 -11.55
N PHE A 151 4.25 15.41 -10.95
CA PHE A 151 4.05 15.59 -9.52
C PHE A 151 2.86 14.72 -9.03
N VAL A 152 2.93 14.25 -7.79
CA VAL A 152 1.87 13.48 -7.13
C VAL A 152 1.51 14.12 -5.80
N ILE A 153 0.23 14.36 -5.57
CA ILE A 153 -0.31 14.70 -4.26
C ILE A 153 -1.01 13.45 -3.73
N THR A 154 -0.65 13.01 -2.52
CA THR A 154 -1.29 11.87 -1.85
C THR A 154 -1.78 12.27 -0.48
N CYS A 155 -2.95 11.78 -0.06
CA CYS A 155 -3.59 12.14 1.20
C CYS A 155 -3.75 10.93 2.12
N GLU A 156 -3.41 11.11 3.40
CA GLU A 156 -3.68 10.12 4.46
C GLU A 156 -4.12 10.85 5.74
N LYS A 157 -5.25 10.42 6.29
CA LYS A 157 -5.76 11.02 7.53
C LYS A 157 -5.32 10.30 8.79
N ASP A 158 -4.99 9.02 8.69
CA ASP A 158 -4.62 8.19 9.84
C ASP A 158 -3.10 8.23 10.04
N GLU A 159 -2.67 8.98 11.05
CA GLU A 159 -1.26 9.12 11.42
C GLU A 159 -0.59 7.77 11.71
N ASN A 160 -1.34 6.80 12.26
CA ASN A 160 -0.80 5.49 12.56
C ASN A 160 -0.45 4.70 11.28
N VAL A 161 -1.18 4.94 10.19
CA VAL A 161 -0.85 4.38 8.86
C VAL A 161 0.45 4.99 8.36
N ILE A 162 0.64 6.30 8.51
CA ILE A 162 1.88 6.99 8.16
C ILE A 162 3.06 6.44 8.97
N GLU A 163 2.88 6.24 10.28
CA GLU A 163 3.93 5.68 11.14
C GLU A 163 4.33 4.25 10.70
N VAL A 164 3.38 3.38 10.39
CA VAL A 164 3.69 2.04 9.87
C VAL A 164 4.38 2.13 8.50
N ALA A 165 3.99 3.07 7.65
CA ALA A 165 4.62 3.27 6.34
C ALA A 165 6.11 3.67 6.47
N LYS A 166 6.51 4.41 7.49
CA LYS A 166 7.92 4.77 7.74
C LYS A 166 8.83 3.55 7.97
N PHE A 167 8.28 2.47 8.53
CA PHE A 167 9.00 1.22 8.72
C PHE A 167 8.97 0.30 7.48
N ASN A 168 8.20 0.64 6.45
CA ASN A 168 8.09 -0.20 5.28
C ASN A 168 9.14 0.19 4.22
N PRO A 169 10.10 -0.68 3.88
CA PRO A 169 11.10 -0.37 2.86
C PRO A 169 10.48 0.00 1.50
N TRP A 170 9.36 -0.61 1.14
CA TRP A 170 8.62 -0.30 -0.09
C TRP A 170 7.96 1.08 -0.11
N SER A 171 7.80 1.70 1.07
CA SER A 171 7.26 3.06 1.22
C SER A 171 8.34 4.15 1.20
N LYS A 172 9.62 3.79 1.09
CA LYS A 172 10.74 4.72 1.15
C LYS A 172 10.59 5.88 0.16
N GLY A 173 10.18 5.59 -1.06
CA GLY A 173 9.93 6.60 -2.09
C GLY A 173 8.85 7.63 -1.72
N LEU A 174 7.91 7.28 -0.83
CA LEU A 174 6.89 8.22 -0.35
C LEU A 174 7.48 9.39 0.43
N PHE A 175 8.58 9.15 1.15
CA PHE A 175 9.21 10.14 2.03
C PHE A 175 10.43 10.83 1.39
N GLU A 176 11.07 10.20 0.41
CA GLU A 176 12.33 10.69 -0.17
C GLU A 176 12.16 11.28 -1.58
N ASN A 177 11.08 10.94 -2.30
CA ASN A 177 10.88 11.40 -3.67
C ASN A 177 10.27 12.81 -3.69
N LYS A 178 11.03 13.79 -4.16
CA LYS A 178 10.60 15.20 -4.26
C LYS A 178 9.38 15.43 -5.18
N LYS A 179 9.03 14.47 -6.02
CA LYS A 179 7.81 14.53 -6.83
C LYS A 179 6.55 14.16 -6.05
N ILE A 180 6.66 13.65 -4.81
CA ILE A 180 5.51 13.25 -4.01
C ILE A 180 5.32 14.25 -2.87
N ASN A 181 4.14 14.84 -2.81
CA ASN A 181 3.69 15.64 -1.67
C ASN A 181 2.64 14.87 -0.88
N MET A 182 3.01 14.40 0.29
CA MET A 182 2.11 13.71 1.21
C MET A 182 1.43 14.71 2.14
N LEU A 183 0.11 14.76 2.09
CA LEU A 183 -0.72 15.58 2.97
C LEU A 183 -1.35 14.70 4.06
N LYS A 184 -1.07 15.03 5.33
CA LYS A 184 -1.76 14.42 6.48
C LYS A 184 -3.10 15.11 6.68
N THR A 185 -4.13 14.64 5.97
CA THR A 185 -5.46 15.31 5.94
C THR A 185 -6.57 14.33 5.57
N ASP A 186 -7.81 14.66 5.89
CA ASP A 186 -8.98 13.96 5.35
C ASP A 186 -9.27 14.49 3.93
N ILE A 187 -9.13 13.63 2.95
CA ILE A 187 -9.35 13.99 1.53
C ILE A 187 -10.78 14.50 1.27
N PHE A 188 -11.78 14.09 2.06
CA PHE A 188 -13.14 14.57 1.90
C PHE A 188 -13.24 16.08 2.12
N GLU A 189 -12.44 16.63 3.02
CA GLU A 189 -12.35 18.08 3.25
C GLU A 189 -11.28 18.73 2.35
N GLU A 190 -10.12 18.13 2.23
CA GLU A 190 -8.98 18.68 1.48
C GLU A 190 -9.32 18.91 -0.01
N ILE A 191 -10.08 18.00 -0.62
CA ILE A 191 -10.42 18.10 -2.04
C ILE A 191 -11.17 19.40 -2.38
N LYS A 192 -11.88 19.98 -1.42
CA LYS A 192 -12.61 21.24 -1.58
C LYS A 192 -11.69 22.44 -1.78
N LEU A 193 -10.45 22.34 -1.28
CA LEU A 193 -9.42 23.39 -1.36
C LEU A 193 -8.61 23.34 -2.66
N PHE A 194 -8.65 22.23 -3.39
CA PHE A 194 -7.96 22.13 -4.67
C PHE A 194 -8.68 22.93 -5.76
N LYS A 195 -7.89 23.52 -6.66
CA LYS A 195 -8.41 24.26 -7.81
C LYS A 195 -9.15 23.35 -8.78
N ASP A 196 -10.11 23.90 -9.50
CA ASP A 196 -10.77 23.24 -10.61
C ASP A 196 -9.74 22.81 -11.66
N GLU A 197 -9.94 21.62 -12.23
CA GLU A 197 -9.08 21.08 -13.30
C GLU A 197 -7.58 21.06 -12.96
N MET A 198 -7.24 20.81 -11.69
CA MET A 198 -5.85 20.76 -11.25
C MET A 198 -5.14 19.47 -11.69
N PHE A 199 -5.82 18.31 -11.65
CA PHE A 199 -5.21 17.00 -11.80
C PHE A 199 -5.42 16.40 -13.19
N ASN A 200 -4.38 15.78 -13.75
CA ASN A 200 -4.44 15.05 -15.01
C ASN A 200 -5.05 13.65 -14.81
N GLU A 201 -4.68 12.98 -13.74
CA GLU A 201 -5.22 11.68 -13.34
C GLU A 201 -5.54 11.67 -11.84
N ILE A 202 -6.56 10.88 -11.47
CA ILE A 202 -6.95 10.62 -10.09
C ILE A 202 -6.96 9.12 -9.84
N ILE A 203 -6.31 8.71 -8.74
CA ILE A 203 -6.39 7.36 -8.20
C ILE A 203 -7.22 7.44 -6.94
N HIS A 204 -8.40 6.87 -6.99
CA HIS A 204 -9.30 6.77 -5.85
C HIS A 204 -9.37 5.33 -5.39
N ASP A 205 -8.52 5.00 -4.41
CA ASP A 205 -8.41 3.68 -3.80
C ASP A 205 -8.83 3.73 -2.31
N PRO A 206 -10.11 4.02 -2.04
CA PRO A 206 -10.58 4.27 -0.69
C PRO A 206 -10.67 2.98 0.13
N PRO A 207 -10.65 3.08 1.47
CA PRO A 207 -11.06 2.00 2.34
C PRO A 207 -12.46 1.49 1.98
N ARG A 208 -12.81 0.28 2.45
CA ARG A 208 -14.14 -0.32 2.18
C ARG A 208 -15.26 0.66 2.53
N LEU A 209 -16.36 0.60 1.78
CA LEU A 209 -17.55 1.44 1.97
C LEU A 209 -18.02 1.53 3.43
N SER A 210 -17.92 0.45 4.20
CA SER A 210 -18.29 0.42 5.63
C SER A 210 -17.38 1.27 6.53
N LEU A 211 -16.19 1.62 6.08
CA LEU A 211 -15.19 2.38 6.84
C LEU A 211 -15.10 3.86 6.40
N ALA A 212 -15.49 4.16 5.17
CA ALA A 212 -15.35 5.48 4.58
C ALA A 212 -16.49 5.79 3.59
N SER A 213 -17.74 5.70 4.04
CA SER A 213 -18.93 5.84 3.17
C SER A 213 -19.02 7.19 2.47
N GLN A 214 -18.50 8.28 3.08
CA GLN A 214 -18.47 9.61 2.49
C GLN A 214 -17.63 9.67 1.21
N LEU A 215 -16.59 8.86 1.07
CA LEU A 215 -15.74 8.79 -0.13
C LEU A 215 -16.41 8.08 -1.31
N TYR A 216 -17.58 7.47 -1.07
CA TYR A 216 -18.43 6.87 -2.10
C TYR A 216 -19.69 7.70 -2.38
N SER A 217 -19.79 8.90 -1.81
CA SER A 217 -20.94 9.79 -1.96
C SER A 217 -20.94 10.50 -3.32
N LEU A 218 -22.14 10.89 -3.76
CA LEU A 218 -22.30 11.71 -4.98
C LEU A 218 -21.61 13.08 -4.82
N GLU A 219 -21.60 13.63 -3.60
CA GLU A 219 -20.92 14.88 -3.28
C GLU A 219 -19.42 14.76 -3.53
N PHE A 220 -18.79 13.71 -3.03
CA PHE A 220 -17.37 13.48 -3.23
C PHE A 220 -17.03 13.27 -4.71
N TYR A 221 -17.86 12.54 -5.46
CA TYR A 221 -17.65 12.34 -6.89
C TYR A 221 -17.78 13.63 -7.70
N LYS A 222 -18.65 14.57 -7.29
CA LYS A 222 -18.70 15.92 -7.89
C LYS A 222 -17.37 16.66 -7.68
N GLN A 223 -16.73 16.50 -6.50
CA GLN A 223 -15.42 17.10 -6.26
C GLN A 223 -14.32 16.41 -7.10
N LEU A 224 -14.30 15.08 -7.19
CA LEU A 224 -13.38 14.37 -8.10
C LEU A 224 -13.51 14.86 -9.54
N TYR A 225 -14.76 15.05 -10.02
CA TYR A 225 -15.01 15.58 -11.35
C TYR A 225 -14.54 17.02 -11.50
N ARG A 226 -14.80 17.87 -10.51
CA ARG A 226 -14.40 19.29 -10.51
C ARG A 226 -12.88 19.43 -10.65
N VAL A 227 -12.12 18.74 -9.81
CA VAL A 227 -10.66 18.88 -9.75
C VAL A 227 -9.92 18.14 -10.87
N LEU A 228 -10.57 17.20 -11.57
CA LEU A 228 -10.00 16.49 -12.71
C LEU A 228 -10.06 17.39 -13.95
N LYS A 229 -8.97 17.45 -14.70
CA LYS A 229 -8.90 18.16 -16.00
C LYS A 229 -9.83 17.53 -17.03
N LYS A 230 -10.22 18.31 -18.03
CA LYS A 230 -10.87 17.79 -19.24
C LYS A 230 -9.99 16.69 -19.86
N ASP A 231 -10.60 15.60 -20.28
CA ASP A 231 -9.96 14.37 -20.78
C ASP A 231 -9.10 13.63 -19.75
N GLY A 232 -9.07 14.11 -18.51
CA GLY A 232 -8.40 13.45 -17.38
C GLY A 232 -9.05 12.10 -17.05
N LYS A 233 -8.30 11.22 -16.41
CA LYS A 233 -8.75 9.86 -16.09
C LYS A 233 -8.87 9.65 -14.59
N LEU A 234 -9.87 8.88 -14.20
CA LEU A 234 -10.09 8.42 -12.83
C LEU A 234 -10.04 6.89 -12.80
N TYR A 235 -9.24 6.34 -11.89
CA TYR A 235 -9.40 4.97 -11.40
C TYR A 235 -10.14 5.01 -10.07
N HIS A 236 -11.15 4.14 -9.89
CA HIS A 236 -11.89 3.99 -8.63
C HIS A 236 -11.95 2.53 -8.22
N TYR A 237 -11.38 2.18 -7.07
CA TYR A 237 -11.47 0.85 -6.49
C TYR A 237 -12.88 0.55 -6.00
N THR A 238 -13.42 -0.61 -6.36
CA THR A 238 -14.76 -1.05 -5.94
C THR A 238 -14.76 -2.45 -5.31
N GLY A 239 -13.58 -3.04 -5.13
CA GLY A 239 -13.44 -4.40 -4.60
C GLY A 239 -13.45 -5.49 -5.66
N SER A 240 -13.30 -6.73 -5.21
CA SER A 240 -13.25 -7.89 -6.10
C SER A 240 -14.56 -8.07 -6.86
N PRO A 241 -14.49 -8.42 -8.17
CA PRO A 241 -15.69 -8.72 -8.95
C PRO A 241 -16.54 -9.80 -8.28
N GLY A 242 -17.84 -9.57 -8.21
CA GLY A 242 -18.78 -10.52 -7.60
C GLY A 242 -18.84 -10.51 -6.08
N SER A 243 -18.01 -9.72 -5.38
CA SER A 243 -18.15 -9.51 -3.95
C SER A 243 -19.41 -8.71 -3.66
N LYS A 244 -20.49 -9.38 -3.26
CA LYS A 244 -21.72 -8.72 -2.82
C LYS A 244 -21.67 -8.52 -1.31
N PHE A 245 -21.60 -7.28 -0.86
CA PHE A 245 -21.80 -6.94 0.53
C PHE A 245 -23.29 -6.66 0.75
N ARG A 246 -23.98 -7.49 1.55
CA ARG A 246 -25.43 -7.35 1.85
C ARG A 246 -26.32 -7.21 0.59
N LYS A 247 -26.06 -7.98 -0.46
CA LYS A 247 -26.79 -7.94 -1.77
C LYS A 247 -26.56 -6.64 -2.59
N ILE A 248 -25.64 -5.75 -2.18
CA ILE A 248 -25.33 -4.52 -2.91
C ILE A 248 -24.21 -4.79 -3.93
N ASP A 249 -24.45 -4.51 -5.20
CA ASP A 249 -23.41 -4.44 -6.23
C ASP A 249 -22.76 -3.07 -6.17
N LEU A 250 -21.66 -2.97 -5.41
CA LEU A 250 -20.94 -1.70 -5.22
C LEU A 250 -20.44 -1.13 -6.54
N ALA A 251 -19.91 -1.96 -7.43
CA ALA A 251 -19.39 -1.50 -8.72
C ALA A 251 -20.48 -0.87 -9.60
N LYS A 252 -21.69 -1.47 -9.60
CA LYS A 252 -22.86 -0.90 -10.32
C LYS A 252 -23.27 0.44 -9.72
N ASN A 253 -23.37 0.53 -8.40
CA ASN A 253 -23.77 1.78 -7.73
C ASN A 253 -22.74 2.90 -7.96
N VAL A 254 -21.46 2.58 -7.99
CA VAL A 254 -20.38 3.53 -8.28
C VAL A 254 -20.46 3.96 -9.74
N ASP A 255 -20.65 3.04 -10.69
CA ASP A 255 -20.81 3.35 -12.12
C ASP A 255 -21.96 4.34 -12.37
N GLU A 256 -23.14 4.05 -11.80
CA GLU A 256 -24.32 4.92 -11.93
C GLU A 256 -24.06 6.33 -11.37
N ARG A 257 -23.41 6.44 -10.23
CA ARG A 257 -23.08 7.73 -9.62
C ARG A 257 -22.02 8.51 -10.41
N LEU A 258 -20.99 7.83 -10.92
CA LEU A 258 -19.97 8.47 -11.77
C LEU A 258 -20.59 9.03 -13.04
N ARG A 259 -21.45 8.26 -13.73
CA ARG A 259 -22.19 8.75 -14.92
C ARG A 259 -23.12 9.91 -14.60
N LYS A 260 -23.82 9.86 -13.45
CA LYS A 260 -24.71 10.96 -13.01
C LYS A 260 -23.95 12.27 -12.79
N VAL A 261 -22.68 12.21 -12.38
CA VAL A 261 -21.82 13.38 -12.21
C VAL A 261 -21.29 13.94 -13.52
N GLY A 262 -21.23 13.12 -14.58
CA GLY A 262 -20.76 13.53 -15.92
C GLY A 262 -19.55 12.76 -16.43
N PHE A 263 -19.00 11.79 -15.65
CA PHE A 263 -17.92 10.94 -16.13
C PHE A 263 -18.36 10.10 -17.33
N LYS A 264 -17.49 10.00 -18.33
CA LYS A 264 -17.71 9.26 -19.56
C LYS A 264 -16.83 8.01 -19.64
N ASN A 265 -17.16 7.11 -20.56
CA ASN A 265 -16.37 5.91 -20.82
C ASN A 265 -16.10 5.07 -19.55
N VAL A 266 -17.08 5.01 -18.63
CA VAL A 266 -16.98 4.20 -17.41
C VAL A 266 -16.93 2.74 -17.80
N LYS A 267 -15.83 2.08 -17.48
CA LYS A 267 -15.56 0.65 -17.79
C LYS A 267 -15.03 -0.10 -16.58
N LYS A 268 -15.37 -1.37 -16.47
CA LYS A 268 -14.79 -2.27 -15.47
C LYS A 268 -13.34 -2.55 -15.81
N VAL A 269 -12.49 -2.46 -14.80
CA VAL A 269 -11.05 -2.73 -14.86
C VAL A 269 -10.65 -3.57 -13.65
N HIS A 270 -9.34 -3.75 -13.42
CA HIS A 270 -8.82 -4.50 -12.28
C HIS A 270 -9.38 -3.98 -10.95
N TYR A 271 -10.22 -4.80 -10.30
CA TYR A 271 -10.88 -4.52 -9.00
C TYR A 271 -11.56 -3.14 -8.88
N GLY A 272 -11.91 -2.53 -9.99
CA GLY A 272 -12.47 -1.19 -9.98
C GLY A 272 -13.10 -0.76 -11.29
N LEU A 273 -13.29 0.56 -11.39
CA LEU A 273 -13.77 1.25 -12.57
C LEU A 273 -12.73 2.26 -13.04
N ALA A 274 -12.60 2.43 -14.35
CA ALA A 274 -11.87 3.53 -14.96
C ALA A 274 -12.82 4.37 -15.79
N CYS A 275 -12.67 5.70 -15.77
CA CYS A 275 -13.50 6.63 -16.54
C CYS A 275 -12.71 7.89 -16.90
N LYS A 276 -13.34 8.78 -17.69
CA LYS A 276 -12.82 10.09 -18.11
C LYS A 276 -13.80 11.20 -17.77
N LYS A 277 -13.24 12.41 -17.56
CA LYS A 277 -14.02 13.64 -17.53
C LYS A 277 -14.40 14.09 -18.95
#